data_0ad9ba506261031953a28de17fbb9de2
#
_entry.id   0ad9ba506261031953a28de17fbb9de2
#
_cell.length_a   1.000
_cell.length_b   1.000
_cell.length_c   1.000
_cell.angle_alpha   90.00
_cell.angle_beta   90.00
_cell.angle_gamma   90.00
#
_symmetry.space_group_name_H-M   'P 1'
#
loop_
_entity.id
_entity.type
_entity.pdbx_description
1 polymer ?
#
loop_
_entity_poly.entity_id
_entity_poly.type
_entity_poly.pdbx_seq_one_letter_code
_entity_poly.pdbx_strand_id
1 'polypeptide(L)'
;MSKGTKSIAFYLMMILIFGSLMYFIAKEGESQQLENSIASIQNAPSNLEEGFTIFTQLLVHNIESSIGILLLQIITILLTCRLFGWLFQKIGQPTVIGEIVAGIVLGPSVLGNLFPEASAFLFPVESLVNINMLSQFGLILFMFAIGMELNISEVRKKLKETILISHTSTIVPFFFGMLTAYFVYDKYADKSTPFLSFALFIGIAMSITAFPVLARIIQEKGLTKTHLGTISLASAANGDITAWCLLAVVIAIAQAGSMLSAVYNILFSVLYIVFMFLAVRPFLRMIGHIYHNKEVIDKGLVAFIFLLLITSAYLTEILGLHALFGAFIAGVVMPGNVKFRKIMTEKVEDVSLALFLPLFFVSTGLRTEIGLLNKPELWWLCLIFIVVAIAGKFGGAMFSARFVGESWKDSLYIGALMNTRGLMELVVLTIGYEMGILTPSVFVILVLMTLVTTFMTTPLVSFIKFCYRTHDKLMEQKERMPLEGIFKVLLSFGRAGNGQIMLDVAYQMF
;
A
#
# COMPACT_ATOMS: atom_id res chain seq x y z
N MET A 1 23.10 1.60 57.60
CA MET A 1 22.35 1.18 56.39
C MET A 1 21.97 2.41 55.59
N SER A 2 22.33 2.45 54.35
CA SER A 2 21.95 3.55 53.46
C SER A 2 20.43 3.62 53.29
N LYS A 3 19.87 4.80 52.92
CA LYS A 3 18.44 4.95 52.66
C LYS A 3 17.92 3.93 51.64
N GLY A 4 18.74 3.54 50.65
CA GLY A 4 18.38 2.54 49.62
C GLY A 4 18.26 1.12 50.21
N THR A 5 19.14 0.73 51.13
CA THR A 5 19.10 -0.61 51.75
C THR A 5 17.88 -0.79 52.65
N LYS A 6 17.41 0.30 53.31
CA LYS A 6 16.18 0.28 54.12
C LYS A 6 14.93 0.13 53.24
N SER A 7 14.89 0.79 52.08
CA SER A 7 13.77 0.67 51.15
C SER A 7 13.68 -0.72 50.54
N ILE A 8 14.81 -1.33 50.17
CA ILE A 8 14.86 -2.70 49.66
C ILE A 8 14.42 -3.71 50.74
N ALA A 9 14.92 -3.56 51.95
CA ALA A 9 14.54 -4.43 53.05
C ALA A 9 13.04 -4.32 53.37
N PHE A 10 12.49 -3.10 53.39
CA PHE A 10 11.06 -2.89 53.57
C PHE A 10 10.22 -3.53 52.43
N TYR A 11 10.66 -3.38 51.18
CA TYR A 11 9.97 -3.97 50.02
C TYR A 11 9.98 -5.52 50.06
N LEU A 12 11.12 -6.12 50.36
CA LEU A 12 11.24 -7.57 50.57
C LEU A 12 10.37 -8.08 51.71
N MET A 13 10.36 -7.35 52.83
CA MET A 13 9.51 -7.68 53.99
C MET A 13 8.02 -7.58 53.65
N MET A 14 7.61 -6.55 52.87
CA MET A 14 6.26 -6.41 52.37
C MET A 14 5.86 -7.57 51.44
N ILE A 15 6.72 -7.96 50.51
CA ILE A 15 6.46 -9.11 49.61
C ILE A 15 6.33 -10.41 50.42
N LEU A 16 7.20 -10.63 51.40
CA LEU A 16 7.14 -11.82 52.24
C LEU A 16 5.86 -11.86 53.09
N ILE A 17 5.48 -10.76 53.74
CA ILE A 17 4.26 -10.71 54.55
C ILE A 17 3.01 -10.90 53.70
N PHE A 18 2.86 -10.08 52.66
CA PHE A 18 1.67 -10.18 51.79
C PHE A 18 1.66 -11.44 50.97
N GLY A 19 2.81 -11.93 50.49
CA GLY A 19 2.92 -13.21 49.82
C GLY A 19 2.51 -14.37 50.70
N SER A 20 2.93 -14.37 51.98
CA SER A 20 2.50 -15.39 52.94
C SER A 20 1.02 -15.31 53.23
N LEU A 21 0.46 -14.09 53.38
CA LEU A 21 -0.98 -13.89 53.59
C LEU A 21 -1.77 -14.36 52.34
N MET A 22 -1.33 -14.04 51.14
CA MET A 22 -1.95 -14.50 49.90
C MET A 22 -1.89 -16.03 49.78
N TYR A 23 -0.77 -16.65 50.13
CA TYR A 23 -0.64 -18.11 50.16
C TYR A 23 -1.62 -18.74 51.15
N PHE A 24 -1.75 -18.15 52.39
CA PHE A 24 -2.72 -18.62 53.36
C PHE A 24 -4.16 -18.49 52.91
N ILE A 25 -4.53 -17.36 52.27
CA ILE A 25 -5.86 -17.12 51.74
C ILE A 25 -6.14 -18.12 50.60
N ALA A 26 -5.17 -18.37 49.69
CA ALA A 26 -5.29 -19.33 48.63
C ALA A 26 -5.51 -20.76 49.18
N LYS A 27 -4.72 -21.14 50.16
CA LYS A 27 -4.82 -22.46 50.83
C LYS A 27 -6.16 -22.67 51.56
N GLU A 28 -6.63 -21.60 52.25
CA GLU A 28 -7.95 -21.67 52.93
C GLU A 28 -9.08 -21.67 51.91
N GLY A 29 -8.96 -20.94 50.78
CA GLY A 29 -9.92 -20.96 49.68
C GLY A 29 -9.99 -22.33 49.01
N GLU A 30 -8.86 -23.01 48.81
CA GLU A 30 -8.81 -24.39 48.32
C GLU A 30 -9.50 -25.34 49.31
N SER A 31 -9.36 -25.16 50.64
CA SER A 31 -10.04 -26.01 51.61
C SER A 31 -11.58 -25.86 51.56
N GLN A 32 -12.10 -24.65 51.28
CA GLN A 32 -13.54 -24.41 51.08
C GLN A 32 -14.06 -24.99 49.73
N GLN A 33 -13.20 -25.14 48.73
CA GLN A 33 -13.54 -25.74 47.46
C GLN A 33 -13.57 -27.29 47.51
N LEU A 34 -12.84 -27.87 48.50
CA LEU A 34 -12.71 -29.31 48.68
C LEU A 34 -14.02 -30.02 49.06
N GLU A 35 -14.97 -29.31 49.65
CA GLU A 35 -16.30 -29.88 49.91
C GLU A 35 -17.12 -30.12 48.60
N ASN A 36 -16.77 -29.46 47.50
CA ASN A 36 -17.50 -29.57 46.22
C ASN A 36 -16.75 -30.27 45.09
N SER A 37 -15.46 -30.66 45.25
CA SER A 37 -14.63 -31.13 44.13
C SER A 37 -13.61 -32.20 44.51
N ILE A 38 -14.09 -33.33 45.05
CA ILE A 38 -13.25 -34.54 45.25
C ILE A 38 -12.66 -35.09 43.97
N ALA A 39 -13.22 -34.72 42.79
CA ALA A 39 -12.79 -35.20 41.49
C ALA A 39 -11.56 -34.47 40.90
N SER A 40 -11.19 -33.27 41.37
CA SER A 40 -10.09 -32.47 40.76
C SER A 40 -8.72 -32.62 41.44
N ILE A 41 -8.68 -33.22 42.67
CA ILE A 41 -7.44 -33.34 43.46
C ILE A 41 -6.62 -34.60 43.09
N GLN A 42 -7.19 -35.55 42.34
CA GLN A 42 -6.45 -36.77 41.92
C GLN A 42 -5.41 -36.49 40.82
N ASN A 43 -5.35 -35.27 40.26
CA ASN A 43 -4.49 -34.94 39.14
C ASN A 43 -3.40 -33.86 39.47
N ALA A 44 -3.09 -33.62 40.73
CA ALA A 44 -1.93 -32.76 41.06
C ALA A 44 -0.63 -33.51 40.72
N PRO A 45 0.29 -32.89 39.92
CA PRO A 45 1.53 -33.55 39.55
C PRO A 45 2.34 -33.94 40.76
N SER A 46 2.60 -35.24 40.89
CA SER A 46 3.34 -35.79 42.04
C SER A 46 4.86 -35.76 41.85
N ASN A 47 5.31 -35.62 40.58
CA ASN A 47 6.71 -35.66 40.20
C ASN A 47 7.06 -34.51 39.26
N LEU A 48 8.36 -34.10 39.25
CA LEU A 48 8.90 -33.08 38.33
C LEU A 48 8.64 -33.41 36.85
N GLU A 49 8.66 -34.68 36.44
CA GLU A 49 8.36 -35.13 35.08
C GLU A 49 6.89 -34.88 34.70
N GLU A 50 5.94 -35.21 35.59
CA GLU A 50 4.52 -34.91 35.36
C GLU A 50 4.29 -33.37 35.30
N GLY A 51 4.92 -32.62 36.19
CA GLY A 51 4.87 -31.14 36.16
C GLY A 51 5.42 -30.58 34.85
N PHE A 52 6.51 -31.13 34.34
CA PHE A 52 7.07 -30.72 33.04
C PHE A 52 6.16 -31.10 31.86
N THR A 53 5.52 -32.26 31.92
CA THR A 53 4.55 -32.73 30.90
C THR A 53 3.33 -31.80 30.86
N ILE A 54 2.76 -31.44 32.02
CA ILE A 54 1.66 -30.49 32.12
C ILE A 54 2.08 -29.11 31.60
N PHE A 55 3.27 -28.65 31.95
CA PHE A 55 3.82 -27.37 31.47
C PHE A 55 3.97 -27.39 29.93
N THR A 56 4.49 -28.46 29.34
CA THR A 56 4.60 -28.57 27.88
C THR A 56 3.23 -28.63 27.20
N GLN A 57 2.26 -29.31 27.78
CA GLN A 57 0.87 -29.29 27.27
C GLN A 57 0.23 -27.89 27.34
N LEU A 58 0.46 -27.15 28.42
CA LEU A 58 0.02 -25.75 28.55
C LEU A 58 0.71 -24.84 27.54
N LEU A 59 2.02 -25.04 27.29
CA LEU A 59 2.75 -24.29 26.26
C LEU A 59 2.13 -24.55 24.86
N VAL A 60 1.89 -25.81 24.51
CA VAL A 60 1.27 -26.16 23.23
C VAL A 60 -0.12 -25.52 23.13
N HIS A 61 -0.95 -25.67 24.17
CA HIS A 61 -2.27 -25.07 24.21
C HIS A 61 -2.24 -23.54 24.08
N ASN A 62 -1.29 -22.86 24.73
CA ASN A 62 -1.11 -21.41 24.60
C ASN A 62 -0.62 -20.99 23.20
N ILE A 63 0.25 -21.79 22.56
CA ILE A 63 0.68 -21.56 21.17
C ILE A 63 -0.50 -21.71 20.20
N GLU A 64 -1.35 -22.71 20.42
CA GLU A 64 -2.55 -22.97 19.60
C GLU A 64 -3.71 -22.00 19.89
N SER A 65 -3.61 -21.19 20.94
CA SER A 65 -4.61 -20.15 21.22
C SER A 65 -4.71 -19.15 20.07
N SER A 66 -5.91 -18.59 19.84
CA SER A 66 -6.14 -17.63 18.72
C SER A 66 -5.16 -16.46 18.71
N ILE A 67 -4.77 -15.94 19.89
CA ILE A 67 -3.79 -14.85 20.00
C ILE A 67 -2.36 -15.37 19.80
N GLY A 68 -2.05 -16.57 20.27
CA GLY A 68 -0.73 -17.20 20.11
C GLY A 68 -0.43 -17.44 18.63
N ILE A 69 -1.36 -18.05 17.91
CA ILE A 69 -1.25 -18.27 16.45
C ILE A 69 -1.15 -16.94 15.71
N LEU A 70 -1.98 -15.95 16.03
CA LEU A 70 -1.94 -14.65 15.36
C LEU A 70 -0.58 -13.95 15.53
N LEU A 71 -0.02 -13.95 16.75
CA LEU A 71 1.30 -13.37 17.00
C LEU A 71 2.40 -14.11 16.25
N LEU A 72 2.36 -15.44 16.22
CA LEU A 72 3.29 -16.27 15.46
C LEU A 72 3.22 -15.98 13.95
N GLN A 73 2.01 -15.84 13.42
CA GLN A 73 1.76 -15.46 12.03
C GLN A 73 2.36 -14.08 11.71
N ILE A 74 2.09 -13.08 12.56
CA ILE A 74 2.64 -11.72 12.37
C ILE A 74 4.18 -11.76 12.35
N ILE A 75 4.80 -12.47 13.30
CA ILE A 75 6.27 -12.63 13.35
C ILE A 75 6.78 -13.27 12.08
N THR A 76 6.19 -14.39 11.66
CA THR A 76 6.60 -15.14 10.46
C THR A 76 6.45 -14.28 9.20
N ILE A 77 5.32 -13.57 9.07
CA ILE A 77 5.06 -12.67 7.95
C ILE A 77 6.09 -11.55 7.88
N LEU A 78 6.32 -10.86 9.00
CA LEU A 78 7.27 -9.75 9.03
C LEU A 78 8.69 -10.18 8.71
N LEU A 79 9.15 -11.30 9.27
CA LEU A 79 10.49 -11.84 9.00
C LEU A 79 10.64 -12.22 7.52
N THR A 80 9.66 -12.93 6.97
CA THR A 80 9.69 -13.37 5.57
C THR A 80 9.61 -12.19 4.61
N CYS A 81 8.73 -11.22 4.85
CA CYS A 81 8.63 -10.00 4.06
C CYS A 81 9.92 -9.16 4.10
N ARG A 82 10.57 -9.05 5.26
CA ARG A 82 11.84 -8.34 5.38
C ARG A 82 12.96 -9.05 4.61
N LEU A 83 13.01 -10.39 4.67
CA LEU A 83 13.98 -11.18 3.92
C LEU A 83 13.80 -11.01 2.41
N PHE A 84 12.59 -11.24 1.91
CA PHE A 84 12.30 -11.11 0.48
C PHE A 84 12.40 -9.67 -0.02
N GLY A 85 11.93 -8.70 0.76
CA GLY A 85 12.09 -7.28 0.44
C GLY A 85 13.56 -6.88 0.28
N TRP A 86 14.44 -7.34 1.17
CA TRP A 86 15.88 -7.13 1.08
C TRP A 86 16.51 -7.83 -0.15
N LEU A 87 16.10 -9.08 -0.45
CA LEU A 87 16.56 -9.80 -1.64
C LEU A 87 16.19 -9.05 -2.92
N PHE A 88 14.94 -8.61 -3.04
CA PHE A 88 14.47 -7.89 -4.21
C PHE A 88 15.12 -6.50 -4.35
N GLN A 89 15.35 -5.81 -3.24
CA GLN A 89 16.08 -4.55 -3.24
C GLN A 89 17.52 -4.70 -3.74
N LYS A 90 18.22 -5.81 -3.41
CA LYS A 90 19.57 -6.10 -3.94
C LYS A 90 19.63 -6.25 -5.46
N ILE A 91 18.55 -6.74 -6.09
CA ILE A 91 18.44 -6.85 -7.54
C ILE A 91 17.84 -5.60 -8.18
N GLY A 92 17.70 -4.50 -7.40
CA GLY A 92 17.21 -3.21 -7.89
C GLY A 92 15.70 -3.18 -8.14
N GLN A 93 14.94 -4.06 -7.47
CA GLN A 93 13.47 -4.11 -7.54
C GLN A 93 12.84 -3.50 -6.28
N PRO A 94 11.62 -2.95 -6.39
CA PRO A 94 10.88 -2.45 -5.23
C PRO A 94 10.63 -3.54 -4.19
N THR A 95 10.73 -3.21 -2.89
CA THR A 95 10.50 -4.15 -1.78
C THR A 95 9.10 -4.76 -1.81
N VAL A 96 8.10 -4.02 -2.28
CA VAL A 96 6.71 -4.47 -2.43
C VAL A 96 6.60 -5.78 -3.24
N ILE A 97 7.37 -5.92 -4.32
CA ILE A 97 7.39 -7.16 -5.11
C ILE A 97 7.89 -8.32 -4.25
N GLY A 98 8.94 -8.09 -3.46
CA GLY A 98 9.45 -9.10 -2.52
C GLY A 98 8.42 -9.51 -1.47
N GLU A 99 7.64 -8.56 -0.95
CA GLU A 99 6.59 -8.81 0.05
C GLU A 99 5.43 -9.63 -0.51
N ILE A 100 5.01 -9.38 -1.76
CA ILE A 100 4.00 -10.20 -2.44
C ILE A 100 4.53 -11.62 -2.70
N VAL A 101 5.77 -11.73 -3.18
CA VAL A 101 6.43 -13.03 -3.38
C VAL A 101 6.57 -13.78 -2.06
N ALA A 102 6.91 -13.10 -0.96
CA ALA A 102 6.92 -13.70 0.37
C ALA A 102 5.55 -14.31 0.74
N GLY A 103 4.46 -13.61 0.41
CA GLY A 103 3.10 -14.12 0.61
C GLY A 103 2.80 -15.37 -0.23
N ILE A 104 3.21 -15.40 -1.49
CA ILE A 104 3.06 -16.59 -2.36
C ILE A 104 3.89 -17.77 -1.83
N VAL A 105 5.09 -17.49 -1.29
CA VAL A 105 5.96 -18.51 -0.69
C VAL A 105 5.37 -19.07 0.59
N LEU A 106 4.78 -18.22 1.45
CA LEU A 106 4.09 -18.65 2.67
C LEU A 106 2.73 -19.29 2.38
N GLY A 107 2.19 -19.09 1.17
CA GLY A 107 0.88 -19.58 0.75
C GLY A 107 0.87 -21.03 0.27
N PRO A 108 -0.29 -21.47 -0.24
CA PRO A 108 -0.51 -22.84 -0.71
C PRO A 108 0.40 -23.21 -1.87
N SER A 109 0.89 -22.22 -2.63
CA SER A 109 1.74 -22.45 -3.80
C SER A 109 3.09 -23.07 -3.49
N VAL A 110 3.73 -22.71 -2.36
CA VAL A 110 5.07 -23.18 -2.00
C VAL A 110 5.03 -23.89 -0.63
N LEU A 111 4.74 -23.16 0.46
CA LEU A 111 4.72 -23.74 1.81
C LEU A 111 3.68 -24.85 1.92
N GLY A 112 2.44 -24.62 1.44
CA GLY A 112 1.37 -25.62 1.48
C GLY A 112 1.65 -26.87 0.65
N ASN A 113 2.40 -26.72 -0.44
CA ASN A 113 2.78 -27.86 -1.31
C ASN A 113 3.99 -28.64 -0.78
N LEU A 114 5.01 -27.94 -0.26
CA LEU A 114 6.25 -28.58 0.22
C LEU A 114 6.14 -29.08 1.67
N PHE A 115 5.43 -28.33 2.52
CA PHE A 115 5.31 -28.60 3.96
C PHE A 115 3.85 -28.40 4.42
N PRO A 116 2.92 -29.30 4.03
CA PRO A 116 1.49 -29.13 4.30
C PRO A 116 1.17 -29.05 5.79
N GLU A 117 1.82 -29.83 6.65
CA GLU A 117 1.63 -29.81 8.10
C GLU A 117 2.05 -28.46 8.72
N ALA A 118 3.21 -27.94 8.32
CA ALA A 118 3.67 -26.63 8.78
C ALA A 118 2.76 -25.48 8.30
N SER A 119 2.25 -25.59 7.07
CA SER A 119 1.28 -24.64 6.51
C SER A 119 -0.03 -24.66 7.28
N ALA A 120 -0.58 -25.84 7.55
CA ALA A 120 -1.81 -26.00 8.30
C ALA A 120 -1.69 -25.50 9.75
N PHE A 121 -0.53 -25.69 10.38
CA PHE A 121 -0.25 -25.16 11.71
C PHE A 121 -0.10 -23.64 11.74
N LEU A 122 0.70 -23.07 10.81
CA LEU A 122 0.97 -21.63 10.76
C LEU A 122 -0.23 -20.81 10.27
N PHE A 123 -0.97 -21.33 9.30
CA PHE A 123 -2.07 -20.62 8.64
C PHE A 123 -3.36 -21.46 8.64
N PRO A 124 -3.89 -21.86 9.82
CA PRO A 124 -5.19 -22.52 9.88
C PRO A 124 -6.26 -21.58 9.31
N VAL A 125 -7.20 -22.15 8.54
CA VAL A 125 -8.20 -21.40 7.78
C VAL A 125 -8.98 -20.41 8.66
N GLU A 126 -9.29 -20.82 9.89
CA GLU A 126 -10.03 -20.00 10.86
C GLU A 126 -9.27 -18.73 11.28
N SER A 127 -7.94 -18.78 11.33
CA SER A 127 -7.10 -17.67 11.74
C SER A 127 -6.87 -16.64 10.63
N LEU A 128 -7.05 -17.02 9.36
CA LEU A 128 -6.88 -16.13 8.21
C LEU A 128 -7.82 -14.92 8.26
N VAL A 129 -8.99 -15.07 8.89
CA VAL A 129 -9.94 -13.98 9.10
C VAL A 129 -9.30 -12.86 9.93
N ASN A 130 -8.54 -13.21 10.98
CA ASN A 130 -7.88 -12.23 11.84
C ASN A 130 -6.79 -11.46 11.09
N ILE A 131 -5.97 -12.15 10.28
CA ILE A 131 -4.97 -11.50 9.43
C ILE A 131 -5.63 -10.58 8.42
N ASN A 132 -6.73 -11.02 7.81
CA ASN A 132 -7.47 -10.21 6.85
C ASN A 132 -8.04 -8.94 7.49
N MET A 133 -8.65 -9.04 8.67
CA MET A 133 -9.15 -7.87 9.42
C MET A 133 -8.03 -6.87 9.74
N LEU A 134 -6.88 -7.35 10.24
CA LEU A 134 -5.73 -6.50 10.52
C LEU A 134 -5.17 -5.86 9.25
N SER A 135 -5.08 -6.59 8.16
CA SER A 135 -4.61 -6.06 6.88
C SER A 135 -5.57 -5.00 6.30
N GLN A 136 -6.88 -5.21 6.39
CA GLN A 136 -7.89 -4.23 5.98
C GLN A 136 -7.80 -2.95 6.82
N PHE A 137 -7.67 -3.09 8.14
CA PHE A 137 -7.48 -1.93 9.01
C PHE A 137 -6.19 -1.16 8.68
N GLY A 138 -5.11 -1.89 8.42
CA GLY A 138 -3.85 -1.31 7.98
C GLY A 138 -3.97 -0.57 6.64
N LEU A 139 -4.72 -1.11 5.69
CA LEU A 139 -5.01 -0.44 4.43
C LEU A 139 -5.82 0.86 4.63
N ILE A 140 -6.79 0.89 5.55
CA ILE A 140 -7.53 2.11 5.89
C ILE A 140 -6.57 3.20 6.35
N LEU A 141 -5.64 2.88 7.26
CA LEU A 141 -4.62 3.80 7.73
C LEU A 141 -3.70 4.27 6.60
N PHE A 142 -3.25 3.36 5.78
CA PHE A 142 -2.37 3.65 4.65
C PHE A 142 -3.07 4.53 3.60
N MET A 143 -4.32 4.24 3.27
CA MET A 143 -5.11 5.05 2.34
C MET A 143 -5.33 6.48 2.83
N PHE A 144 -5.52 6.65 4.13
CA PHE A 144 -5.56 7.96 4.75
C PHE A 144 -4.23 8.72 4.60
N ALA A 145 -3.09 8.04 4.84
CA ALA A 145 -1.76 8.64 4.65
C ALA A 145 -1.55 9.08 3.19
N ILE A 146 -1.85 8.22 2.21
CA ILE A 146 -1.80 8.57 0.77
C ILE A 146 -2.71 9.75 0.46
N GLY A 147 -3.94 9.78 1.00
CA GLY A 147 -4.84 10.92 0.82
C GLY A 147 -4.25 12.23 1.34
N MET A 148 -3.53 12.19 2.46
CA MET A 148 -2.81 13.35 2.99
C MET A 148 -1.63 13.79 2.12
N GLU A 149 -0.92 12.88 1.48
CA GLU A 149 0.22 13.21 0.61
C GLU A 149 -0.20 13.95 -0.66
N LEU A 150 -1.44 13.74 -1.12
CA LEU A 150 -1.94 14.39 -2.32
C LEU A 150 -1.99 15.91 -2.20
N ASN A 151 -1.09 16.57 -2.93
CA ASN A 151 -1.07 18.02 -3.04
C ASN A 151 -1.90 18.52 -4.23
N ILE A 152 -3.20 18.75 -3.99
CA ILE A 152 -4.15 19.22 -5.02
C ILE A 152 -3.66 20.52 -5.70
N SER A 153 -2.86 21.36 -5.02
CA SER A 153 -2.37 22.61 -5.58
C SER A 153 -1.25 22.42 -6.62
N GLU A 154 -0.41 21.41 -6.46
CA GLU A 154 0.63 21.05 -7.43
C GLU A 154 0.05 20.37 -8.67
N VAL A 155 -0.89 19.46 -8.46
CA VAL A 155 -1.67 18.85 -9.55
C VAL A 155 -2.32 19.93 -10.43
N ARG A 156 -2.76 21.03 -9.83
CA ARG A 156 -3.42 22.14 -10.55
C ARG A 156 -2.50 22.99 -11.42
N LYS A 157 -1.19 23.00 -11.19
CA LYS A 157 -0.23 23.88 -11.92
C LYS A 157 0.15 23.36 -13.31
N LYS A 158 0.10 22.04 -13.58
CA LYS A 158 0.42 21.39 -14.87
C LYS A 158 -0.77 20.60 -15.44
N LEU A 159 -1.97 21.11 -15.23
CA LEU A 159 -3.22 20.39 -15.44
C LEU A 159 -3.43 19.81 -16.85
N LYS A 160 -3.06 20.52 -17.91
CA LYS A 160 -3.42 20.08 -19.28
C LYS A 160 -2.64 18.85 -19.72
N GLU A 161 -1.34 18.87 -19.50
CA GLU A 161 -0.43 17.79 -19.92
C GLU A 161 -0.62 16.51 -19.09
N THR A 162 -0.63 16.66 -17.78
CA THR A 162 -0.74 15.55 -16.84
C THR A 162 -2.12 14.90 -16.84
N ILE A 163 -3.19 15.68 -17.03
CA ILE A 163 -4.56 15.15 -17.16
C ILE A 163 -4.67 14.27 -18.41
N LEU A 164 -4.19 14.73 -19.55
CA LEU A 164 -4.28 13.95 -20.78
C LEU A 164 -3.52 12.64 -20.68
N ILE A 165 -2.27 12.68 -20.18
CA ILE A 165 -1.45 11.47 -19.97
C ILE A 165 -2.13 10.53 -18.98
N SER A 166 -2.60 11.03 -17.85
CA SER A 166 -3.27 10.25 -16.82
C SER A 166 -4.53 9.56 -17.33
N HIS A 167 -5.45 10.33 -17.92
CA HIS A 167 -6.73 9.79 -18.38
C HIS A 167 -6.55 8.82 -19.55
N THR A 168 -5.67 9.11 -20.52
CA THR A 168 -5.39 8.19 -21.63
C THR A 168 -4.74 6.90 -21.10
N SER A 169 -3.79 7.01 -20.15
CA SER A 169 -3.19 5.83 -19.53
C SER A 169 -4.15 5.05 -18.61
N THR A 170 -5.33 5.57 -18.34
CA THR A 170 -6.40 4.87 -17.61
C THR A 170 -7.45 4.31 -18.57
N ILE A 171 -7.96 5.13 -19.49
CA ILE A 171 -9.06 4.76 -20.39
C ILE A 171 -8.64 3.67 -21.40
N VAL A 172 -7.43 3.78 -21.96
CA VAL A 172 -6.97 2.82 -22.97
C VAL A 172 -6.82 1.41 -22.41
N PRO A 173 -6.08 1.16 -21.30
CA PRO A 173 -6.02 -0.18 -20.72
C PRO A 173 -7.35 -0.63 -20.13
N PHE A 174 -8.22 0.28 -19.63
CA PHE A 174 -9.57 -0.05 -19.22
C PHE A 174 -10.40 -0.64 -20.36
N PHE A 175 -10.38 0.01 -21.52
CA PHE A 175 -11.03 -0.49 -22.72
C PHE A 175 -10.50 -1.86 -23.14
N PHE A 176 -9.17 -2.02 -23.18
CA PHE A 176 -8.57 -3.32 -23.53
C PHE A 176 -8.87 -4.40 -22.48
N GLY A 177 -8.98 -4.03 -21.21
CA GLY A 177 -9.41 -4.93 -20.15
C GLY A 177 -10.84 -5.42 -20.36
N MET A 178 -11.77 -4.50 -20.65
CA MET A 178 -13.16 -4.86 -20.97
C MET A 178 -13.26 -5.71 -22.25
N LEU A 179 -12.45 -5.40 -23.25
CA LEU A 179 -12.39 -6.19 -24.49
C LEU A 179 -11.87 -7.60 -24.22
N THR A 180 -10.82 -7.73 -23.39
CA THR A 180 -10.31 -9.05 -22.97
C THR A 180 -11.38 -9.80 -22.18
N ALA A 181 -12.07 -9.13 -21.26
CA ALA A 181 -13.17 -9.70 -20.50
C ALA A 181 -14.27 -10.26 -21.40
N TYR A 182 -14.61 -9.57 -22.49
CA TYR A 182 -15.60 -10.04 -23.47
C TYR A 182 -15.24 -11.42 -24.05
N PHE A 183 -13.96 -11.64 -24.37
CA PHE A 183 -13.52 -12.93 -24.96
C PHE A 183 -13.36 -14.06 -23.93
N VAL A 184 -13.19 -13.73 -22.67
CA VAL A 184 -12.89 -14.73 -21.62
C VAL A 184 -14.06 -15.01 -20.70
N TYR A 185 -15.11 -14.20 -20.72
CA TYR A 185 -16.24 -14.26 -19.80
C TYR A 185 -16.91 -15.63 -19.78
N ASP A 186 -17.33 -16.15 -20.92
CA ASP A 186 -18.08 -17.40 -20.99
C ASP A 186 -17.33 -18.60 -20.41
N LYS A 187 -15.99 -18.56 -20.44
CA LYS A 187 -15.15 -19.70 -20.03
C LYS A 187 -14.61 -19.56 -18.61
N TYR A 188 -14.40 -18.34 -18.12
CA TYR A 188 -13.64 -18.10 -16.90
C TYR A 188 -14.37 -17.27 -15.85
N ALA A 189 -15.50 -16.67 -16.14
CA ALA A 189 -16.35 -16.03 -15.14
C ALA A 189 -17.26 -17.06 -14.45
N ASP A 190 -17.68 -16.74 -13.22
CA ASP A 190 -18.74 -17.50 -12.57
C ASP A 190 -20.08 -17.22 -13.28
N LYS A 191 -20.91 -18.27 -13.45
CA LYS A 191 -22.23 -18.15 -14.10
C LYS A 191 -23.19 -17.19 -13.38
N SER A 192 -22.99 -16.98 -12.11
CA SER A 192 -23.79 -16.04 -11.31
C SER A 192 -23.35 -14.58 -11.47
N THR A 193 -22.15 -14.33 -11.99
CA THR A 193 -21.58 -12.98 -12.11
C THR A 193 -22.08 -12.29 -13.37
N PRO A 194 -22.71 -11.09 -13.29
CA PRO A 194 -23.10 -10.33 -14.46
C PRO A 194 -21.88 -9.93 -15.31
N PHE A 195 -22.01 -10.04 -16.65
CA PHE A 195 -20.94 -9.65 -17.59
C PHE A 195 -20.41 -8.24 -17.32
N LEU A 196 -21.30 -7.27 -17.07
CA LEU A 196 -20.91 -5.89 -16.86
C LEU A 196 -19.99 -5.74 -15.65
N SER A 197 -20.34 -6.38 -14.52
CA SER A 197 -19.52 -6.35 -13.29
C SER A 197 -18.16 -6.98 -13.52
N PHE A 198 -18.09 -8.15 -14.17
CA PHE A 198 -16.84 -8.82 -14.51
C PHE A 198 -15.96 -7.96 -15.45
N ALA A 199 -16.54 -7.42 -16.52
CA ALA A 199 -15.82 -6.60 -17.47
C ALA A 199 -15.29 -5.29 -16.87
N LEU A 200 -16.08 -4.64 -15.99
CA LEU A 200 -15.67 -3.43 -15.31
C LEU A 200 -14.53 -3.71 -14.31
N PHE A 201 -14.57 -4.83 -13.56
CA PHE A 201 -13.48 -5.21 -12.66
C PHE A 201 -12.19 -5.56 -13.40
N ILE A 202 -12.26 -6.29 -14.49
CA ILE A 202 -11.08 -6.55 -15.35
C ILE A 202 -10.56 -5.22 -15.92
N GLY A 203 -11.45 -4.36 -16.42
CA GLY A 203 -11.08 -3.06 -16.98
C GLY A 203 -10.33 -2.20 -15.97
N ILE A 204 -10.87 -2.06 -14.77
CA ILE A 204 -10.23 -1.23 -13.74
C ILE A 204 -8.92 -1.86 -13.23
N ALA A 205 -8.87 -3.17 -13.03
CA ALA A 205 -7.66 -3.89 -12.65
C ALA A 205 -6.53 -3.63 -13.65
N MET A 206 -6.82 -3.60 -14.95
CA MET A 206 -5.82 -3.33 -15.98
C MET A 206 -5.46 -1.85 -16.12
N SER A 207 -6.19 -0.93 -15.51
CA SER A 207 -6.02 0.52 -15.73
C SER A 207 -5.26 1.26 -14.63
N ILE A 208 -5.13 0.71 -13.43
CA ILE A 208 -4.54 1.40 -12.28
C ILE A 208 -3.02 1.51 -12.41
N THR A 209 -2.46 2.67 -12.01
CA THR A 209 -1.02 2.89 -11.81
C THR A 209 -0.77 3.00 -10.31
N ALA A 210 0.27 2.37 -9.78
CA ALA A 210 0.60 2.48 -8.37
C ALA A 210 1.50 3.70 -8.11
N PHE A 211 0.91 4.84 -7.76
CA PHE A 211 1.66 6.07 -7.44
C PHE A 211 2.77 5.86 -6.40
N PRO A 212 2.57 5.19 -5.25
CA PRO A 212 3.64 5.03 -4.25
C PRO A 212 4.84 4.23 -4.78
N VAL A 213 4.58 3.17 -5.55
CA VAL A 213 5.65 2.33 -6.14
C VAL A 213 6.39 3.12 -7.22
N LEU A 214 5.66 3.86 -8.06
CA LEU A 214 6.24 4.74 -9.06
C LEU A 214 7.09 5.84 -8.44
N ALA A 215 6.60 6.50 -7.40
CA ALA A 215 7.33 7.55 -6.68
C ALA A 215 8.67 7.04 -6.14
N ARG A 216 8.66 5.83 -5.58
CA ARG A 216 9.86 5.16 -5.10
C ARG A 216 10.86 4.86 -6.23
N ILE A 217 10.39 4.31 -7.36
CA ILE A 217 11.25 4.05 -8.53
C ILE A 217 11.88 5.34 -9.05
N ILE A 218 11.10 6.43 -9.15
CA ILE A 218 11.58 7.76 -9.57
C ILE A 218 12.64 8.30 -8.61
N GLN A 219 12.43 8.13 -7.30
CA GLN A 219 13.38 8.54 -6.27
C GLN A 219 14.69 7.73 -6.34
N GLU A 220 14.60 6.40 -6.43
CA GLU A 220 15.75 5.51 -6.52
C GLU A 220 16.59 5.73 -7.82
N LYS A 221 15.93 6.15 -8.91
CA LYS A 221 16.60 6.50 -10.17
C LYS A 221 17.10 7.96 -10.21
N GLY A 222 16.90 8.74 -9.16
CA GLY A 222 17.32 10.14 -9.08
C GLY A 222 16.57 11.08 -10.01
N LEU A 223 15.35 10.71 -10.44
CA LEU A 223 14.55 11.48 -11.41
C LEU A 223 13.58 12.47 -10.75
N THR A 224 13.49 12.54 -9.43
CA THR A 224 12.49 13.32 -8.68
C THR A 224 12.45 14.80 -9.05
N LYS A 225 13.62 15.41 -9.32
CA LYS A 225 13.74 16.83 -9.67
C LYS A 225 13.76 17.09 -11.18
N THR A 226 13.64 16.07 -12.01
CA THR A 226 13.63 16.19 -13.47
C THR A 226 12.23 16.52 -13.98
N HIS A 227 12.15 17.14 -15.17
CA HIS A 227 10.88 17.38 -15.85
C HIS A 227 10.08 16.09 -16.05
N LEU A 228 10.76 15.02 -16.49
CA LEU A 228 10.21 13.68 -16.66
C LEU A 228 9.61 13.12 -15.36
N GLY A 229 10.37 13.17 -14.26
CA GLY A 229 9.90 12.69 -12.96
C GLY A 229 8.69 13.48 -12.45
N THR A 230 8.70 14.82 -12.63
CA THR A 230 7.59 15.67 -12.22
C THR A 230 6.30 15.37 -13.00
N ILE A 231 6.37 15.20 -14.33
CA ILE A 231 5.21 14.87 -15.16
C ILE A 231 4.70 13.47 -14.81
N SER A 232 5.59 12.48 -14.69
CA SER A 232 5.19 11.11 -14.36
C SER A 232 4.51 11.02 -13.00
N LEU A 233 5.06 11.68 -11.95
CA LEU A 233 4.48 11.72 -10.61
C LEU A 233 3.12 12.43 -10.60
N ALA A 234 3.02 13.58 -11.26
CA ALA A 234 1.77 14.32 -11.31
C ALA A 234 0.68 13.57 -12.11
N SER A 235 1.06 12.89 -13.20
CA SER A 235 0.14 12.05 -13.98
C SER A 235 -0.34 10.83 -13.19
N ALA A 236 0.56 10.18 -12.46
CA ALA A 236 0.20 9.03 -11.63
C ALA A 236 -0.69 9.43 -10.44
N ALA A 237 -0.39 10.54 -9.75
CA ALA A 237 -1.22 11.06 -8.67
C ALA A 237 -2.64 11.41 -9.13
N ASN A 238 -2.76 12.03 -10.32
CA ASN A 238 -4.06 12.32 -10.92
C ASN A 238 -4.77 11.02 -11.37
N GLY A 239 -4.01 10.03 -11.85
CA GLY A 239 -4.49 8.69 -12.19
C GLY A 239 -5.06 7.94 -11.00
N ASP A 240 -4.42 8.02 -9.85
CA ASP A 240 -4.90 7.40 -8.61
C ASP A 240 -6.25 7.97 -8.18
N ILE A 241 -6.42 9.30 -8.20
CA ILE A 241 -7.72 9.92 -7.90
C ILE A 241 -8.81 9.41 -8.85
N THR A 242 -8.51 9.39 -10.15
CA THR A 242 -9.45 8.92 -11.18
C THR A 242 -9.78 7.43 -10.99
N ALA A 243 -8.77 6.61 -10.68
CA ALA A 243 -8.95 5.18 -10.45
C ALA A 243 -9.83 4.91 -9.23
N TRP A 244 -9.66 5.66 -8.13
CA TRP A 244 -10.51 5.53 -6.95
C TRP A 244 -11.96 5.93 -7.21
N CYS A 245 -12.19 7.04 -7.90
CA CYS A 245 -13.54 7.44 -8.30
C CYS A 245 -14.18 6.38 -9.21
N LEU A 246 -13.41 5.85 -10.16
CA LEU A 246 -13.89 4.82 -11.08
C LEU A 246 -14.17 3.50 -10.35
N LEU A 247 -13.30 3.10 -9.41
CA LEU A 247 -13.51 1.92 -8.57
C LEU A 247 -14.79 2.02 -7.76
N ALA A 248 -15.05 3.18 -7.13
CA ALA A 248 -16.28 3.41 -6.39
C ALA A 248 -17.52 3.22 -7.28
N VAL A 249 -17.48 3.73 -8.51
CA VAL A 249 -18.58 3.54 -9.49
C VAL A 249 -18.71 2.06 -9.88
N VAL A 250 -17.60 1.37 -10.12
CA VAL A 250 -17.60 -0.06 -10.49
C VAL A 250 -18.18 -0.91 -9.35
N ILE A 251 -17.78 -0.65 -8.11
CA ILE A 251 -18.31 -1.36 -6.93
C ILE A 251 -19.81 -1.07 -6.79
N ALA A 252 -20.23 0.20 -6.91
CA ALA A 252 -21.63 0.58 -6.82
C ALA A 252 -22.51 -0.13 -7.86
N ILE A 253 -22.02 -0.26 -9.11
CA ILE A 253 -22.71 -1.00 -10.18
C ILE A 253 -22.76 -2.49 -9.87
N ALA A 254 -21.66 -3.06 -9.37
CA ALA A 254 -21.55 -4.49 -9.09
C ALA A 254 -22.44 -4.93 -7.91
N GLN A 255 -22.57 -4.10 -6.88
CA GLN A 255 -23.39 -4.39 -5.68
C GLN A 255 -24.88 -4.08 -5.86
N ALA A 256 -25.23 -3.23 -6.81
CA ALA A 256 -26.56 -2.64 -6.88
C ALA A 256 -27.70 -3.62 -7.21
N GLY A 257 -27.40 -4.79 -7.76
CA GLY A 257 -28.43 -5.76 -8.18
C GLY A 257 -29.46 -5.22 -9.21
N SER A 258 -29.58 -3.91 -9.33
CA SER A 258 -30.40 -3.21 -10.33
C SER A 258 -29.77 -1.89 -10.76
N MET A 259 -30.10 -1.46 -11.98
CA MET A 259 -29.57 -0.20 -12.54
C MET A 259 -30.04 1.04 -11.72
N LEU A 260 -31.22 0.98 -11.16
CA LEU A 260 -31.79 2.06 -10.34
C LEU A 260 -31.05 2.17 -9.00
N SER A 261 -30.71 1.06 -8.37
CA SER A 261 -29.92 1.03 -7.13
C SER A 261 -28.51 1.61 -7.35
N ALA A 262 -27.87 1.31 -8.49
CA ALA A 262 -26.60 1.90 -8.87
C ALA A 262 -26.65 3.44 -8.95
N VAL A 263 -27.74 4.00 -9.49
CA VAL A 263 -27.92 5.46 -9.56
C VAL A 263 -27.98 6.07 -8.17
N TYR A 264 -28.70 5.46 -7.23
CA TYR A 264 -28.73 5.93 -5.84
C TYR A 264 -27.36 5.84 -5.17
N ASN A 265 -26.63 4.73 -5.34
CA ASN A 265 -25.29 4.60 -4.78
C ASN A 265 -24.34 5.68 -5.32
N ILE A 266 -24.36 5.95 -6.62
CA ILE A 266 -23.57 7.01 -7.25
C ILE A 266 -23.99 8.38 -6.72
N LEU A 267 -25.30 8.67 -6.60
CA LEU A 267 -25.81 9.92 -6.07
C LEU A 267 -25.34 10.17 -4.63
N PHE A 268 -25.48 9.18 -3.74
CA PHE A 268 -25.01 9.28 -2.37
C PHE A 268 -23.50 9.40 -2.27
N SER A 269 -22.74 8.76 -3.18
CA SER A 269 -21.29 8.90 -3.28
C SER A 269 -20.90 10.35 -3.59
N VAL A 270 -21.54 10.94 -4.58
CA VAL A 270 -21.31 12.34 -4.95
C VAL A 270 -21.70 13.26 -3.80
N LEU A 271 -22.84 13.02 -3.15
CA LEU A 271 -23.29 13.81 -2.00
C LEU A 271 -22.28 13.71 -0.84
N TYR A 272 -21.76 12.52 -0.55
CA TYR A 272 -20.71 12.31 0.45
C TYR A 272 -19.44 13.11 0.11
N ILE A 273 -18.94 13.04 -1.13
CA ILE A 273 -17.76 13.80 -1.55
C ILE A 273 -18.00 15.30 -1.39
N VAL A 274 -19.15 15.80 -1.85
CA VAL A 274 -19.53 17.21 -1.73
C VAL A 274 -19.58 17.62 -0.26
N PHE A 275 -20.18 16.83 0.61
CA PHE A 275 -20.19 17.06 2.06
C PHE A 275 -18.78 17.15 2.65
N MET A 276 -17.89 16.20 2.30
CA MET A 276 -16.51 16.19 2.78
C MET A 276 -15.73 17.45 2.35
N PHE A 277 -15.94 17.92 1.12
CA PHE A 277 -15.24 19.11 0.61
C PHE A 277 -15.87 20.44 1.07
N LEU A 278 -17.20 20.53 1.21
CA LEU A 278 -17.89 21.77 1.56
C LEU A 278 -18.10 21.98 3.07
N ALA A 279 -18.25 20.89 3.85
CA ALA A 279 -18.47 20.99 5.29
C ALA A 279 -17.23 20.58 6.10
N VAL A 280 -16.71 19.38 5.87
CA VAL A 280 -15.60 18.82 6.69
C VAL A 280 -14.27 19.55 6.43
N ARG A 281 -13.92 19.79 5.18
CA ARG A 281 -12.66 20.46 4.83
C ARG A 281 -12.53 21.89 5.39
N PRO A 282 -13.53 22.78 5.30
CA PRO A 282 -13.47 24.12 5.93
C PRO A 282 -13.33 24.03 7.45
N PHE A 283 -14.07 23.12 8.08
CA PHE A 283 -13.99 22.88 9.52
C PHE A 283 -12.58 22.45 9.94
N LEU A 284 -11.98 21.49 9.22
CA LEU A 284 -10.61 21.05 9.48
C LEU A 284 -9.58 22.15 9.23
N ARG A 285 -9.79 23.04 8.24
CA ARG A 285 -8.92 24.20 8.01
C ARG A 285 -8.94 25.16 9.20
N MET A 286 -10.11 25.40 9.80
CA MET A 286 -10.22 26.22 11.01
C MET A 286 -9.41 25.64 12.16
N ILE A 287 -9.46 24.33 12.40
CA ILE A 287 -8.64 23.63 13.38
C ILE A 287 -7.16 23.74 13.01
N GLY A 288 -6.81 23.55 11.75
CA GLY A 288 -5.42 23.64 11.27
C GLY A 288 -4.79 25.02 11.48
N HIS A 289 -5.57 26.10 11.42
CA HIS A 289 -5.10 27.45 11.75
C HIS A 289 -4.77 27.62 13.24
N ILE A 290 -5.56 27.03 14.13
CA ILE A 290 -5.32 27.09 15.59
C ILE A 290 -4.00 26.40 15.97
N TYR A 291 -3.62 25.35 15.23
CA TYR A 291 -2.43 24.56 15.48
C TYR A 291 -1.22 24.93 14.61
N HIS A 292 -1.29 26.04 13.86
CA HIS A 292 -0.24 26.46 12.90
C HIS A 292 1.13 26.67 13.55
N ASN A 293 1.17 27.18 14.80
CA ASN A 293 2.39 27.53 15.52
C ASN A 293 2.83 26.49 16.58
N LYS A 294 2.13 25.36 16.72
CA LYS A 294 2.49 24.34 17.71
C LYS A 294 3.41 23.30 17.08
N GLU A 295 4.53 23.01 17.72
CA GLU A 295 5.47 21.96 17.32
C GLU A 295 5.00 20.55 17.68
N VAL A 296 4.07 20.44 18.61
CA VAL A 296 3.54 19.17 19.10
C VAL A 296 2.03 19.12 18.87
N ILE A 297 1.58 18.08 18.18
CA ILE A 297 0.15 17.80 18.00
C ILE A 297 -0.39 17.18 19.31
N ASP A 298 -1.43 17.78 19.87
CA ASP A 298 -2.11 17.27 21.05
C ASP A 298 -2.77 15.91 20.81
N LYS A 299 -2.72 15.02 21.81
CA LYS A 299 -3.32 13.67 21.74
C LYS A 299 -4.82 13.72 21.41
N GLY A 300 -5.53 14.73 21.92
CA GLY A 300 -6.95 14.94 21.63
C GLY A 300 -7.23 15.20 20.14
N LEU A 301 -6.37 16.00 19.50
CA LEU A 301 -6.49 16.25 18.05
C LEU A 301 -6.19 15.00 17.24
N VAL A 302 -5.19 14.22 17.62
CA VAL A 302 -4.88 12.93 16.97
C VAL A 302 -6.08 11.99 17.08
N ALA A 303 -6.66 11.85 18.26
CA ALA A 303 -7.85 11.02 18.50
C ALA A 303 -9.04 11.49 17.65
N PHE A 304 -9.26 12.81 17.55
CA PHE A 304 -10.30 13.39 16.71
C PHE A 304 -10.10 13.06 15.23
N ILE A 305 -8.86 13.11 14.72
CA ILE A 305 -8.55 12.78 13.33
C ILE A 305 -8.80 11.30 13.05
N PHE A 306 -8.40 10.40 13.97
CA PHE A 306 -8.72 8.97 13.84
C PHE A 306 -10.22 8.72 13.90
N LEU A 307 -10.96 9.42 14.75
CA LEU A 307 -12.42 9.32 14.79
C LEU A 307 -13.03 9.74 13.43
N LEU A 308 -12.56 10.86 12.86
CA LEU A 308 -12.99 11.31 11.54
C LEU A 308 -12.67 10.29 10.45
N LEU A 309 -11.46 9.74 10.46
CA LEU A 309 -11.02 8.69 9.53
C LEU A 309 -11.94 7.47 9.59
N ILE A 310 -12.16 6.93 10.80
CA ILE A 310 -12.99 5.74 10.99
C ILE A 310 -14.45 6.02 10.64
N THR A 311 -14.98 7.20 11.02
CA THR A 311 -16.33 7.60 10.65
C THR A 311 -16.50 7.72 9.13
N SER A 312 -15.51 8.31 8.46
CA SER A 312 -15.49 8.44 7.00
C SER A 312 -15.44 7.07 6.30
N ALA A 313 -14.56 6.17 6.76
CA ALA A 313 -14.46 4.81 6.27
C ALA A 313 -15.78 4.02 6.49
N TYR A 314 -16.37 4.14 7.67
CA TYR A 314 -17.65 3.51 8.01
C TYR A 314 -18.82 4.02 7.15
N LEU A 315 -18.90 5.33 6.93
CA LEU A 315 -19.96 5.90 6.08
C LEU A 315 -19.87 5.38 4.64
N THR A 316 -18.66 5.30 4.07
CA THR A 316 -18.48 4.79 2.71
C THR A 316 -18.71 3.29 2.62
N GLU A 317 -18.39 2.52 3.65
CA GLU A 317 -18.73 1.09 3.72
C GLU A 317 -20.24 0.86 3.68
N ILE A 318 -21.01 1.59 4.49
CA ILE A 318 -22.49 1.52 4.48
C ILE A 318 -23.07 1.95 3.12
N LEU A 319 -22.44 2.92 2.45
CA LEU A 319 -22.86 3.38 1.12
C LEU A 319 -22.49 2.38 0.00
N GLY A 320 -21.82 1.27 0.33
CA GLY A 320 -21.36 0.30 -0.65
C GLY A 320 -20.18 0.77 -1.51
N LEU A 321 -19.38 1.73 -1.01
CA LEU A 321 -18.23 2.29 -1.73
C LEU A 321 -16.88 1.72 -1.30
N HIS A 322 -16.87 0.86 -0.31
CA HIS A 322 -15.72 0.36 0.43
C HIS A 322 -15.03 1.39 1.35
N ALA A 323 -14.64 0.93 2.55
CA ALA A 323 -14.03 1.75 3.62
C ALA A 323 -12.76 2.50 3.18
N LEU A 324 -11.98 1.90 2.26
CA LEU A 324 -10.73 2.47 1.76
C LEU A 324 -10.94 3.80 1.01
N PHE A 325 -12.06 3.94 0.30
CA PHE A 325 -12.41 5.18 -0.37
C PHE A 325 -12.68 6.31 0.65
N GLY A 326 -13.41 6.01 1.72
CA GLY A 326 -13.66 6.94 2.81
C GLY A 326 -12.39 7.39 3.51
N ALA A 327 -11.49 6.44 3.77
CA ALA A 327 -10.18 6.72 4.35
C ALA A 327 -9.34 7.65 3.47
N PHE A 328 -9.30 7.38 2.16
CA PHE A 328 -8.62 8.22 1.19
C PHE A 328 -9.17 9.65 1.15
N ILE A 329 -10.51 9.81 1.03
CA ILE A 329 -11.15 11.13 1.02
C ILE A 329 -10.92 11.87 2.35
N ALA A 330 -10.96 11.18 3.49
CA ALA A 330 -10.63 11.77 4.79
C ALA A 330 -9.20 12.35 4.78
N GLY A 331 -8.23 11.65 4.20
CA GLY A 331 -6.86 12.15 4.02
C GLY A 331 -6.79 13.38 3.10
N VAL A 332 -7.48 13.34 1.97
CA VAL A 332 -7.50 14.43 0.96
C VAL A 332 -8.05 15.75 1.52
N VAL A 333 -9.05 15.68 2.39
CA VAL A 333 -9.66 16.90 2.99
C VAL A 333 -8.86 17.48 4.15
N MET A 334 -7.79 16.82 4.62
CA MET A 334 -6.94 17.32 5.70
C MET A 334 -6.34 18.71 5.39
N PRO A 335 -6.08 19.53 6.43
CA PRO A 335 -5.53 20.88 6.27
C PRO A 335 -4.23 20.86 5.46
N GLY A 336 -4.05 21.86 4.59
CA GLY A 336 -2.86 22.01 3.75
C GLY A 336 -1.60 22.49 4.49
N ASN A 337 -1.62 22.56 5.83
CA ASN A 337 -0.45 22.93 6.62
C ASN A 337 0.61 21.83 6.52
N VAL A 338 1.74 22.17 5.89
CA VAL A 338 2.83 21.22 5.57
C VAL A 338 3.38 20.54 6.84
N LYS A 339 3.56 21.28 7.96
CA LYS A 339 4.05 20.70 9.22
C LYS A 339 3.04 19.68 9.81
N PHE A 340 1.77 20.06 9.85
CA PHE A 340 0.71 19.20 10.37
C PHE A 340 0.58 17.91 9.56
N ARG A 341 0.51 18.03 8.23
CA ARG A 341 0.45 16.88 7.32
C ARG A 341 1.66 15.96 7.54
N LYS A 342 2.86 16.50 7.51
CA LYS A 342 4.08 15.73 7.68
C LYS A 342 4.07 14.91 8.98
N ILE A 343 3.76 15.54 10.12
CA ILE A 343 3.73 14.84 11.42
C ILE A 343 2.66 13.75 11.45
N MET A 344 1.48 14.01 10.89
CA MET A 344 0.40 13.02 10.87
C MET A 344 0.69 11.88 9.89
N THR A 345 1.20 12.19 8.70
CA THR A 345 1.61 11.18 7.71
C THR A 345 2.69 10.28 8.29
N GLU A 346 3.77 10.82 8.83
CA GLU A 346 4.86 10.04 9.46
C GLU A 346 4.33 9.09 10.55
N LYS A 347 3.43 9.56 11.43
CA LYS A 347 2.87 8.73 12.51
C LYS A 347 2.02 7.55 12.01
N VAL A 348 1.26 7.75 10.94
CA VAL A 348 0.34 6.74 10.41
C VAL A 348 1.05 5.85 9.40
N GLU A 349 1.87 6.43 8.53
CA GLU A 349 2.56 5.76 7.44
C GLU A 349 3.60 4.76 7.96
N ASP A 350 4.44 5.15 8.92
CA ASP A 350 5.49 4.28 9.46
C ASP A 350 4.91 2.97 10.02
N VAL A 351 3.83 3.05 10.80
CA VAL A 351 3.16 1.87 11.36
C VAL A 351 2.47 1.06 10.26
N SER A 352 1.82 1.74 9.32
CA SER A 352 1.14 1.09 8.20
C SER A 352 2.11 0.35 7.30
N LEU A 353 3.24 0.98 6.92
CA LEU A 353 4.26 0.39 6.06
C LEU A 353 5.07 -0.70 6.76
N ALA A 354 5.36 -0.54 8.05
CA ALA A 354 6.23 -1.47 8.77
C ALA A 354 5.52 -2.74 9.23
N LEU A 355 4.24 -2.64 9.59
CA LEU A 355 3.48 -3.71 10.20
C LEU A 355 2.33 -4.20 9.33
N PHE A 356 1.43 -3.30 8.92
CA PHE A 356 0.16 -3.71 8.32
C PHE A 356 0.24 -4.03 6.83
N LEU A 357 1.03 -3.28 6.07
CA LEU A 357 1.17 -3.53 4.63
C LEU A 357 1.77 -4.90 4.31
N PRO A 358 2.83 -5.37 5.01
CA PRO A 358 3.28 -6.75 4.87
C PRO A 358 2.18 -7.79 5.12
N LEU A 359 1.31 -7.57 6.11
CA LEU A 359 0.17 -8.46 6.37
C LEU A 359 -0.80 -8.49 5.17
N PHE A 360 -1.08 -7.34 4.56
CA PHE A 360 -1.92 -7.27 3.37
C PHE A 360 -1.31 -8.00 2.18
N PHE A 361 -0.01 -7.77 1.89
CA PHE A 361 0.65 -8.43 0.76
C PHE A 361 0.71 -9.94 0.94
N VAL A 362 0.98 -10.40 2.16
CA VAL A 362 0.96 -11.83 2.46
C VAL A 362 -0.45 -12.39 2.42
N SER A 363 -1.46 -11.69 2.95
CA SER A 363 -2.86 -12.12 2.85
C SER A 363 -3.29 -12.32 1.38
N THR A 364 -2.88 -11.41 0.49
CA THR A 364 -3.09 -11.54 -0.96
C THR A 364 -2.33 -12.73 -1.53
N GLY A 365 -1.06 -12.90 -1.13
CA GLY A 365 -0.22 -14.03 -1.55
C GLY A 365 -0.74 -15.39 -1.08
N LEU A 366 -1.26 -15.48 0.15
CA LEU A 366 -1.90 -16.69 0.71
C LEU A 366 -3.14 -17.13 -0.09
N ARG A 367 -3.82 -16.18 -0.74
CA ARG A 367 -4.95 -16.46 -1.65
C ARG A 367 -4.50 -16.77 -3.08
N THR A 368 -3.21 -16.58 -3.39
CA THR A 368 -2.64 -16.75 -4.73
C THR A 368 -2.12 -18.18 -4.88
N GLU A 369 -2.97 -19.08 -5.35
CA GLU A 369 -2.63 -20.48 -5.59
C GLU A 369 -2.24 -20.69 -7.06
N ILE A 370 -0.91 -20.63 -7.33
CA ILE A 370 -0.38 -20.80 -8.70
C ILE A 370 -0.68 -22.18 -9.26
N GLY A 371 -0.85 -23.19 -8.39
CA GLY A 371 -1.27 -24.55 -8.75
C GLY A 371 -2.61 -24.62 -9.50
N LEU A 372 -3.47 -23.61 -9.36
CA LEU A 372 -4.72 -23.48 -10.13
C LEU A 372 -4.46 -23.32 -11.63
N LEU A 373 -3.26 -22.86 -12.02
CA LEU A 373 -2.85 -22.72 -13.44
C LEU A 373 -2.31 -24.04 -13.97
N ASN A 374 -3.02 -25.14 -13.72
CA ASN A 374 -2.61 -26.51 -14.08
C ASN A 374 -2.78 -26.85 -15.57
N LYS A 375 -3.44 -25.99 -16.35
CA LYS A 375 -3.68 -26.18 -17.79
C LYS A 375 -2.84 -25.19 -18.61
N PRO A 376 -2.24 -25.62 -19.74
CA PRO A 376 -1.48 -24.71 -20.63
C PRO A 376 -2.31 -23.51 -21.13
N GLU A 377 -3.63 -23.70 -21.28
CA GLU A 377 -4.55 -22.62 -21.71
C GLU A 377 -4.56 -21.43 -20.71
N LEU A 378 -4.46 -21.70 -19.41
CA LEU A 378 -4.45 -20.65 -18.39
C LEU A 378 -3.14 -19.85 -18.41
N TRP A 379 -2.01 -20.48 -18.76
CA TRP A 379 -0.74 -19.78 -18.97
C TRP A 379 -0.77 -18.90 -20.21
N TRP A 380 -1.39 -19.38 -21.30
CA TRP A 380 -1.64 -18.55 -22.50
C TRP A 380 -2.55 -17.38 -22.17
N LEU A 381 -3.59 -17.62 -21.38
CA LEU A 381 -4.47 -16.55 -20.92
C LEU A 381 -3.71 -15.53 -20.06
N CYS A 382 -2.86 -15.98 -19.14
CA CYS A 382 -2.00 -15.12 -18.33
C CYS A 382 -1.08 -14.27 -19.23
N LEU A 383 -0.45 -14.87 -20.25
CA LEU A 383 0.38 -14.14 -21.20
C LEU A 383 -0.43 -13.10 -21.98
N ILE A 384 -1.64 -13.40 -22.42
CA ILE A 384 -2.54 -12.45 -23.08
C ILE A 384 -2.82 -11.26 -22.17
N PHE A 385 -3.19 -11.50 -20.90
CA PHE A 385 -3.43 -10.43 -19.94
C PHE A 385 -2.19 -9.55 -19.75
N ILE A 386 -1.01 -10.15 -19.61
CA ILE A 386 0.26 -9.42 -19.48
C ILE A 386 0.53 -8.55 -20.70
N VAL A 387 0.43 -9.12 -21.91
CA VAL A 387 0.70 -8.39 -23.17
C VAL A 387 -0.30 -7.26 -23.36
N VAL A 388 -1.58 -7.52 -23.18
CA VAL A 388 -2.65 -6.52 -23.32
C VAL A 388 -2.49 -5.41 -22.28
N ALA A 389 -2.17 -5.76 -21.04
CA ALA A 389 -1.92 -4.79 -19.97
C ALA A 389 -0.74 -3.86 -20.29
N ILE A 390 0.36 -4.42 -20.77
CA ILE A 390 1.54 -3.64 -21.19
C ILE A 390 1.19 -2.77 -22.39
N ALA A 391 0.62 -3.35 -23.45
CA ALA A 391 0.27 -2.62 -24.66
C ALA A 391 -0.69 -1.46 -24.38
N GLY A 392 -1.72 -1.69 -23.56
CA GLY A 392 -2.68 -0.66 -23.18
C GLY A 392 -2.07 0.45 -22.31
N LYS A 393 -1.36 0.05 -21.26
CA LYS A 393 -0.83 1.00 -20.25
C LYS A 393 0.39 1.76 -20.77
N PHE A 394 1.42 1.02 -21.20
CA PHE A 394 2.63 1.60 -21.77
C PHE A 394 2.31 2.39 -23.04
N GLY A 395 1.54 1.80 -23.97
CA GLY A 395 1.17 2.44 -25.24
C GLY A 395 0.32 3.69 -25.00
N GLY A 396 -0.73 3.60 -24.20
CA GLY A 396 -1.60 4.73 -23.87
C GLY A 396 -0.85 5.92 -23.28
N ALA A 397 0.04 5.68 -22.31
CA ALA A 397 0.86 6.71 -21.69
C ALA A 397 1.92 7.28 -22.65
N MET A 398 2.59 6.42 -23.42
CA MET A 398 3.62 6.83 -24.38
C MET A 398 3.04 7.71 -25.50
N PHE A 399 1.95 7.28 -26.13
CA PHE A 399 1.35 8.04 -27.23
C PHE A 399 0.73 9.35 -26.75
N SER A 400 0.11 9.38 -25.57
CA SER A 400 -0.42 10.61 -25.01
C SER A 400 0.68 11.60 -24.63
N ALA A 401 1.80 11.14 -24.06
CA ALA A 401 2.97 11.98 -23.79
C ALA A 401 3.54 12.57 -25.08
N ARG A 402 3.63 11.75 -26.14
CA ARG A 402 4.07 12.23 -27.46
C ARG A 402 3.12 13.27 -28.04
N PHE A 403 1.81 13.07 -27.90
CA PHE A 403 0.79 13.99 -28.39
C PHE A 403 0.83 15.35 -27.67
N VAL A 404 1.18 15.37 -26.39
CA VAL A 404 1.35 16.59 -25.60
C VAL A 404 2.63 17.36 -25.99
N GLY A 405 3.54 16.75 -26.75
CA GLY A 405 4.76 17.40 -27.24
C GLY A 405 6.07 16.91 -26.60
N GLU A 406 6.01 15.91 -25.73
CA GLU A 406 7.22 15.32 -25.14
C GLU A 406 8.08 14.63 -26.21
N SER A 407 9.40 14.56 -25.98
CA SER A 407 10.31 13.84 -26.88
C SER A 407 9.97 12.34 -26.94
N TRP A 408 10.33 11.65 -28.01
CA TRP A 408 10.16 10.20 -28.08
C TRP A 408 10.84 9.46 -26.94
N LYS A 409 12.02 9.95 -26.52
CA LYS A 409 12.75 9.43 -25.38
C LYS A 409 11.93 9.57 -24.10
N ASP A 410 11.44 10.78 -23.79
CA ASP A 410 10.67 11.05 -22.59
C ASP A 410 9.31 10.34 -22.62
N SER A 411 8.68 10.27 -23.77
CA SER A 411 7.43 9.52 -23.97
C SER A 411 7.58 8.03 -23.67
N LEU A 412 8.68 7.40 -24.09
CA LEU A 412 9.00 6.01 -23.75
C LEU A 412 9.25 5.82 -22.26
N TYR A 413 9.97 6.76 -21.61
CA TYR A 413 10.17 6.74 -20.16
C TYR A 413 8.84 6.88 -19.41
N ILE A 414 7.99 7.84 -19.81
CA ILE A 414 6.66 8.03 -19.21
C ILE A 414 5.82 6.76 -19.38
N GLY A 415 5.82 6.15 -20.59
CA GLY A 415 5.15 4.88 -20.84
C GLY A 415 5.61 3.76 -19.90
N ALA A 416 6.94 3.60 -19.74
CA ALA A 416 7.52 2.59 -18.87
C ALA A 416 7.19 2.84 -17.38
N LEU A 417 7.29 4.08 -16.93
CA LEU A 417 7.01 4.47 -15.57
C LEU A 417 5.51 4.31 -15.23
N MET A 418 4.62 4.75 -16.12
CA MET A 418 3.17 4.62 -15.94
C MET A 418 2.67 3.18 -15.99
N ASN A 419 3.47 2.23 -16.51
CA ASN A 419 3.17 0.80 -16.47
C ASN A 419 3.42 0.16 -15.10
N THR A 420 3.90 0.94 -14.11
CA THR A 420 4.11 0.45 -12.75
C THR A 420 2.78 0.15 -12.08
N ARG A 421 2.65 -1.05 -11.57
CA ARG A 421 1.47 -1.54 -10.85
C ARG A 421 1.86 -1.89 -9.40
N GLY A 422 0.92 -2.35 -8.58
CA GLY A 422 1.23 -2.75 -7.21
C GLY A 422 0.05 -2.72 -6.27
N LEU A 423 0.24 -2.11 -5.09
CA LEU A 423 -0.72 -2.15 -3.99
C LEU A 423 -2.16 -1.85 -4.40
N MET A 424 -2.37 -0.75 -5.14
CA MET A 424 -3.71 -0.31 -5.53
C MET A 424 -4.44 -1.33 -6.41
N GLU A 425 -3.72 -1.96 -7.33
CA GLU A 425 -4.28 -3.00 -8.17
C GLU A 425 -4.62 -4.24 -7.35
N LEU A 426 -3.73 -4.66 -6.44
CA LEU A 426 -3.99 -5.80 -5.56
C LEU A 426 -5.20 -5.56 -4.65
N VAL A 427 -5.40 -4.34 -4.16
CA VAL A 427 -6.62 -3.95 -3.43
C VAL A 427 -7.86 -4.18 -4.28
N VAL A 428 -7.86 -3.70 -5.51
CA VAL A 428 -9.00 -3.89 -6.45
C VAL A 428 -9.24 -5.37 -6.73
N LEU A 429 -8.18 -6.15 -6.96
CA LEU A 429 -8.27 -7.59 -7.18
C LEU A 429 -8.85 -8.31 -5.96
N THR A 430 -8.40 -7.94 -4.76
CA THR A 430 -8.91 -8.51 -3.50
C THR A 430 -10.40 -8.19 -3.32
N ILE A 431 -10.82 -6.94 -3.55
CA ILE A 431 -12.23 -6.55 -3.50
C ILE A 431 -13.05 -7.37 -4.51
N GLY A 432 -12.61 -7.46 -5.76
CA GLY A 432 -13.30 -8.22 -6.81
C GLY A 432 -13.40 -9.72 -6.49
N TYR A 433 -12.38 -10.27 -5.83
CA TYR A 433 -12.36 -11.65 -5.36
C TYR A 433 -13.32 -11.85 -4.17
N GLU A 434 -13.30 -10.98 -3.17
CA GLU A 434 -14.19 -11.03 -1.99
C GLU A 434 -15.66 -10.84 -2.36
N MET A 435 -15.94 -10.04 -3.38
CA MET A 435 -17.28 -9.89 -3.95
C MET A 435 -17.73 -11.08 -4.82
N GLY A 436 -16.88 -12.08 -5.04
CA GLY A 436 -17.17 -13.23 -5.90
C GLY A 436 -17.24 -12.91 -7.39
N ILE A 437 -16.78 -11.73 -7.82
CA ILE A 437 -16.78 -11.31 -9.23
C ILE A 437 -15.63 -11.96 -10.00
N LEU A 438 -14.46 -12.07 -9.35
CA LEU A 438 -13.27 -12.70 -9.90
C LEU A 438 -13.18 -14.15 -9.40
N THR A 439 -13.11 -15.10 -10.32
CA THR A 439 -12.82 -16.49 -9.97
C THR A 439 -11.37 -16.63 -9.46
N PRO A 440 -11.07 -17.67 -8.63
CA PRO A 440 -9.71 -17.87 -8.11
C PRO A 440 -8.64 -17.89 -9.21
N SER A 441 -8.92 -18.57 -10.35
CA SER A 441 -7.97 -18.64 -11.47
C SER A 441 -7.71 -17.29 -12.12
N VAL A 442 -8.76 -16.48 -12.33
CA VAL A 442 -8.64 -15.13 -12.90
C VAL A 442 -7.90 -14.21 -11.91
N PHE A 443 -8.18 -14.32 -10.61
CA PHE A 443 -7.46 -13.58 -9.57
C PHE A 443 -5.96 -13.86 -9.62
N VAL A 444 -5.56 -15.15 -9.66
CA VAL A 444 -4.14 -15.54 -9.75
C VAL A 444 -3.49 -14.99 -11.02
N ILE A 445 -4.16 -15.08 -12.16
CA ILE A 445 -3.66 -14.53 -13.44
C ILE A 445 -3.39 -13.03 -13.32
N LEU A 446 -4.32 -12.27 -12.74
CA LEU A 446 -4.18 -10.82 -12.59
C LEU A 446 -3.12 -10.43 -11.56
N VAL A 447 -2.95 -11.21 -10.48
CA VAL A 447 -1.84 -11.01 -9.51
C VAL A 447 -0.49 -11.26 -10.20
N LEU A 448 -0.36 -12.33 -10.98
CA LEU A 448 0.87 -12.59 -11.74
C LEU A 448 1.14 -11.50 -12.78
N MET A 449 0.11 -11.02 -13.47
CA MET A 449 0.21 -9.90 -14.41
C MET A 449 0.74 -8.64 -13.69
N THR A 450 0.23 -8.34 -12.49
CA THR A 450 0.67 -7.22 -11.67
C THR A 450 2.15 -7.34 -11.29
N LEU A 451 2.58 -8.52 -10.84
CA LEU A 451 3.98 -8.79 -10.50
C LEU A 451 4.91 -8.62 -11.69
N VAL A 452 4.58 -9.25 -12.83
CA VAL A 452 5.40 -9.22 -14.04
C VAL A 452 5.52 -7.80 -14.58
N THR A 453 4.43 -7.06 -14.69
CA THR A 453 4.44 -5.69 -15.22
C THR A 453 5.20 -4.72 -14.32
N THR A 454 5.11 -4.88 -13.00
CA THR A 454 5.86 -4.06 -12.04
C THR A 454 7.35 -4.41 -12.06
N PHE A 455 7.68 -5.70 -12.06
CA PHE A 455 9.07 -6.16 -12.18
C PHE A 455 9.73 -5.62 -13.46
N MET A 456 8.99 -5.60 -14.56
CA MET A 456 9.49 -5.19 -15.88
C MET A 456 9.79 -3.68 -15.96
N THR A 457 9.17 -2.84 -15.13
CA THR A 457 9.35 -1.37 -15.17
C THR A 457 10.82 -0.97 -15.03
N THR A 458 11.54 -1.48 -14.03
CA THR A 458 12.95 -1.13 -13.78
C THR A 458 13.90 -1.56 -14.91
N PRO A 459 13.84 -2.81 -15.42
CA PRO A 459 14.60 -3.22 -16.60
C PRO A 459 14.27 -2.37 -17.84
N LEU A 460 13.00 -2.06 -18.07
CA LEU A 460 12.56 -1.29 -19.24
C LEU A 460 13.10 0.14 -19.22
N VAL A 461 13.03 0.81 -18.07
CA VAL A 461 13.65 2.14 -17.87
C VAL A 461 15.16 2.09 -18.13
N SER A 462 15.84 1.05 -17.64
CA SER A 462 17.27 0.84 -17.85
C SER A 462 17.63 0.57 -19.31
N PHE A 463 16.79 -0.21 -20.00
CA PHE A 463 16.93 -0.48 -21.44
C PHE A 463 16.75 0.77 -22.30
N ILE A 464 15.73 1.59 -22.02
CA ILE A 464 15.54 2.88 -22.71
C ILE A 464 16.76 3.77 -22.50
N LYS A 465 17.28 3.85 -21.26
CA LYS A 465 18.50 4.59 -20.96
C LYS A 465 19.69 4.10 -21.76
N PHE A 466 19.85 2.79 -21.90
CA PHE A 466 20.91 2.19 -22.69
C PHE A 466 20.80 2.55 -24.17
N CYS A 467 19.62 2.43 -24.77
CA CYS A 467 19.36 2.76 -26.19
C CYS A 467 19.67 4.22 -26.52
N TYR A 468 19.36 5.15 -25.62
CA TYR A 468 19.60 6.58 -25.84
C TYR A 468 20.95 7.10 -25.33
N ARG A 469 21.77 6.26 -24.67
CA ARG A 469 23.06 6.65 -24.09
C ARG A 469 24.03 7.28 -25.10
N THR A 470 24.06 6.77 -26.32
CA THR A 470 24.93 7.29 -27.39
C THR A 470 24.45 8.65 -27.87
N HIS A 471 23.15 8.83 -27.99
CA HIS A 471 22.53 10.08 -28.39
C HIS A 471 22.77 11.19 -27.31
N ASP A 472 22.64 10.85 -26.03
CA ASP A 472 22.88 11.77 -24.94
C ASP A 472 24.36 12.22 -24.90
N LYS A 473 25.32 11.31 -25.12
CA LYS A 473 26.74 11.67 -25.21
C LYS A 473 27.05 12.59 -26.38
N LEU A 474 26.39 12.39 -27.54
CA LEU A 474 26.54 13.25 -28.69
C LEU A 474 25.96 14.64 -28.46
N MET A 475 24.85 14.74 -27.72
CA MET A 475 24.26 16.03 -27.36
C MET A 475 25.11 16.78 -26.32
N GLU A 476 25.61 16.08 -25.28
CA GLU A 476 26.57 16.65 -24.32
C GLU A 476 27.86 17.13 -25.01
N GLN A 477 28.36 16.41 -26.01
CA GLN A 477 29.51 16.86 -26.81
C GLN A 477 29.17 18.08 -27.66
N LYS A 478 27.96 18.16 -28.23
CA LYS A 478 27.52 19.38 -28.97
C LYS A 478 27.35 20.59 -28.04
N GLU A 479 26.83 20.38 -26.82
CA GLU A 479 26.71 21.46 -25.83
C GLU A 479 28.06 21.87 -25.23
N ARG A 480 29.06 20.97 -25.22
CA ARG A 480 30.44 21.24 -24.81
C ARG A 480 31.34 21.75 -25.94
N MET A 481 30.86 21.78 -27.20
CA MET A 481 31.61 22.49 -28.23
C MET A 481 31.65 23.97 -27.86
N PRO A 482 32.82 24.53 -27.65
CA PRO A 482 32.92 25.96 -27.38
C PRO A 482 32.27 26.70 -28.56
N LEU A 483 31.28 27.52 -28.28
CA LEU A 483 30.89 28.57 -29.23
C LEU A 483 32.16 29.39 -29.43
N GLU A 484 32.85 29.20 -30.57
CA GLU A 484 34.01 29.98 -30.92
C GLU A 484 33.63 31.46 -30.79
N GLY A 485 34.25 32.14 -29.84
CA GLY A 485 34.11 33.56 -29.63
C GLY A 485 33.22 34.05 -28.47
N ILE A 486 32.63 33.19 -27.63
CA ILE A 486 31.86 33.64 -26.44
C ILE A 486 32.43 33.04 -25.16
N PHE A 487 33.18 33.87 -24.40
CA PHE A 487 33.58 33.52 -23.05
C PHE A 487 32.45 33.83 -22.05
N LYS A 488 32.04 32.83 -21.27
CA LYS A 488 31.11 33.03 -20.12
C LYS A 488 31.96 33.17 -18.87
N VAL A 489 32.00 34.38 -18.30
CA VAL A 489 32.67 34.65 -17.04
C VAL A 489 31.62 34.66 -15.93
N LEU A 490 31.75 33.72 -14.95
CA LEU A 490 30.92 33.71 -13.77
C LEU A 490 31.56 34.57 -12.69
N LEU A 491 30.99 35.75 -12.41
CA LEU A 491 31.39 36.62 -11.32
C LEU A 491 30.55 36.32 -10.07
N SER A 492 31.21 35.89 -8.99
CA SER A 492 30.56 35.63 -7.70
C SER A 492 30.86 36.78 -6.72
N PHE A 493 29.82 37.39 -6.16
CA PHE A 493 29.93 38.52 -5.25
C PHE A 493 29.64 38.13 -3.80
N GLY A 494 30.58 38.35 -2.90
CA GLY A 494 30.36 38.18 -1.46
C GLY A 494 29.71 39.40 -0.77
N ARG A 495 29.73 40.60 -1.38
CA ARG A 495 29.08 41.85 -0.90
C ARG A 495 28.64 42.72 -2.09
N ALA A 496 27.50 43.37 -1.95
CA ALA A 496 26.86 44.14 -3.01
C ALA A 496 27.72 45.31 -3.57
N GLY A 497 28.71 45.81 -2.83
CA GLY A 497 29.59 46.92 -3.27
C GLY A 497 30.75 46.53 -4.18
N ASN A 498 31.12 45.25 -4.29
CA ASN A 498 32.30 44.81 -5.05
C ASN A 498 31.96 44.40 -6.50
N GLY A 499 30.66 44.38 -6.88
CA GLY A 499 30.21 43.93 -8.19
C GLY A 499 30.71 44.78 -9.33
N GLN A 500 30.74 46.12 -9.17
CA GLN A 500 31.17 47.06 -10.19
C GLN A 500 32.67 46.97 -10.45
N ILE A 501 33.48 46.85 -9.38
CA ILE A 501 34.94 46.72 -9.49
C ILE A 501 35.32 45.40 -10.20
N MET A 502 34.61 44.30 -9.92
CA MET A 502 34.87 43.01 -10.57
C MET A 502 34.40 42.99 -12.04
N LEU A 503 33.35 43.73 -12.40
CA LEU A 503 32.93 43.93 -13.79
C LEU A 503 33.98 44.74 -14.57
N ASP A 504 34.52 45.81 -13.98
CA ASP A 504 35.56 46.64 -14.60
C ASP A 504 36.87 45.87 -14.79
N VAL A 505 37.25 45.02 -13.81
CA VAL A 505 38.41 44.13 -13.93
C VAL A 505 38.18 43.07 -15.02
N ALA A 506 37.01 42.46 -15.08
CA ALA A 506 36.67 41.49 -16.13
C ALA A 506 36.66 42.14 -17.52
N TYR A 507 36.19 43.39 -17.64
CA TYR A 507 36.18 44.15 -18.90
C TYR A 507 37.58 44.54 -19.37
N GLN A 508 38.53 44.73 -18.44
CA GLN A 508 39.94 45.04 -18.79
C GLN A 508 40.77 43.79 -19.11
N MET A 509 40.32 42.60 -18.71
CA MET A 509 41.03 41.32 -18.96
C MET A 509 40.63 40.64 -20.27
N PHE A 510 39.54 41.05 -20.90
CA PHE A 510 39.01 40.54 -22.16
C PHE A 510 38.69 41.68 -23.13
#